data_ed269fb6cadaf4b82c641a2c7c89f9e6
#
_entry.id   ed269fb6cadaf4b82c641a2c7c89f9e6
#
_cell.length_a   1.000
_cell.length_b   1.000
_cell.length_c   1.000
_cell.angle_alpha   90.00
_cell.angle_beta   90.00
_cell.angle_gamma   90.00
#
_symmetry.space_group_name_H-M   'P 1'
#
loop_
_entity.id
_entity.type
_entity.pdbx_description
1 polymer ?
#
loop_
_entity_poly.entity_id
_entity_poly.type
_entity_poly.pdbx_seq_one_letter_code
_entity_poly.pdbx_strand_id
1 'polypeptide(L)'
;SLGTTGVTAFDPVGELVEAAAAHGAWVHADAAMAGSALLLPECRGLFDGIDGADSISWNPHKWIGTILDTSLFYVRDPQTLARVMSTNPAYLQSAEDGQVTQYRDWGIPLGRRFRALKLWFQLALDGPDAIRERLRRDLANARWLADQVEATPDWTLVSPLTLQTVCLRHAPP
;
A
#
# COMPACT_ATOMS: atom_id res chain seq x y z
N SER A 1 1.89 -8.83 5.41
CA SER A 1 2.12 -8.12 4.15
C SER A 1 0.99 -8.41 3.16
N LEU A 2 0.53 -7.39 2.46
CA LEU A 2 -0.51 -7.51 1.44
C LEU A 2 0.11 -7.18 0.08
N GLY A 3 0.51 -8.22 -0.65
CA GLY A 3 1.24 -8.12 -1.91
C GLY A 3 2.74 -7.97 -1.73
N THR A 4 3.42 -9.07 -1.37
CA THR A 4 4.87 -9.11 -1.22
C THR A 4 5.60 -8.72 -2.49
N THR A 5 6.77 -8.09 -2.37
CA THR A 5 7.55 -7.58 -3.49
C THR A 5 7.94 -8.68 -4.49
N GLY A 6 8.28 -9.87 -4.02
CA GLY A 6 8.80 -10.94 -4.88
C GLY A 6 7.72 -11.63 -5.72
N VAL A 7 6.59 -11.96 -5.11
CA VAL A 7 5.58 -12.84 -5.73
C VAL A 7 4.15 -12.37 -5.55
N THR A 8 3.96 -11.20 -4.99
CA THR A 8 2.62 -10.62 -4.69
C THR A 8 1.74 -11.56 -3.84
N ALA A 9 2.35 -12.25 -2.87
CA ALA A 9 1.61 -13.05 -1.90
C ALA A 9 0.88 -12.16 -0.90
N PHE A 10 -0.26 -12.65 -0.42
CA PHE A 10 -1.10 -11.97 0.57
C PHE A 10 -1.18 -12.81 1.84
N ASP A 11 -0.94 -12.17 2.99
CA ASP A 11 -1.22 -12.77 4.28
C ASP A 11 -2.73 -12.66 4.60
N PRO A 12 -3.31 -13.62 5.34
CA PRO A 12 -4.71 -13.60 5.73
C PRO A 12 -4.96 -12.54 6.81
N VAL A 13 -5.07 -11.27 6.40
CA VAL A 13 -5.09 -10.12 7.32
C VAL A 13 -6.23 -10.18 8.34
N GLY A 14 -7.41 -10.67 7.95
CA GLY A 14 -8.55 -10.83 8.86
C GLY A 14 -8.23 -11.77 10.03
N GLU A 15 -7.66 -12.95 9.75
CA GLU A 15 -7.25 -13.91 10.78
C GLU A 15 -6.13 -13.33 11.67
N LEU A 16 -5.21 -12.58 11.10
CA LEU A 16 -4.14 -11.92 11.85
C LEU A 16 -4.67 -10.83 12.78
N VAL A 17 -5.66 -10.06 12.33
CA VAL A 17 -6.35 -9.04 13.14
C VAL A 17 -7.07 -9.71 14.33
N GLU A 18 -7.80 -10.79 14.10
CA GLU A 18 -8.48 -11.54 15.16
C GLU A 18 -7.49 -12.09 16.19
N ALA A 19 -6.41 -12.73 15.73
CA ALA A 19 -5.37 -13.25 16.61
C ALA A 19 -4.68 -12.14 17.42
N ALA A 20 -4.38 -11.01 16.80
CA ALA A 20 -3.73 -9.87 17.44
C ALA A 20 -4.63 -9.22 18.50
N ALA A 21 -5.94 -9.10 18.23
CA ALA A 21 -6.90 -8.51 19.14
C ALA A 21 -6.95 -9.24 20.48
N ALA A 22 -6.84 -10.57 20.48
CA ALA A 22 -6.80 -11.38 21.70
C ALA A 22 -5.62 -11.05 22.63
N HIS A 23 -4.57 -10.42 22.09
CA HIS A 23 -3.33 -10.09 22.82
C HIS A 23 -3.08 -8.58 22.92
N GLY A 24 -4.01 -7.74 22.44
CA GLY A 24 -3.83 -6.29 22.38
C GLY A 24 -2.63 -5.87 21.52
N ALA A 25 -2.28 -6.66 20.51
CA ALA A 25 -1.16 -6.39 19.63
C ALA A 25 -1.56 -5.51 18.46
N TRP A 26 -0.67 -4.58 18.09
CA TRP A 26 -0.87 -3.69 16.95
C TRP A 26 -0.69 -4.43 15.63
N VAL A 27 -1.66 -4.27 14.72
CA VAL A 27 -1.57 -4.83 13.36
C VAL A 27 -1.28 -3.72 12.36
N HIS A 28 -0.11 -3.81 11.72
CA HIS A 28 0.23 -2.96 10.59
C HIS A 28 0.11 -3.74 9.28
N ALA A 29 -0.70 -3.27 8.36
CA ALA A 29 -0.84 -3.84 7.02
C ALA A 29 0.08 -3.11 6.04
N ASP A 30 1.14 -3.78 5.59
CA ASP A 30 1.96 -3.28 4.49
C ASP A 30 1.31 -3.65 3.15
N ALA A 31 0.64 -2.68 2.55
CA ALA A 31 0.03 -2.75 1.22
C ALA A 31 0.74 -1.80 0.23
N ALA A 32 2.04 -1.61 0.41
CA ALA A 32 2.81 -0.58 -0.27
C ALA A 32 2.62 -0.57 -1.80
N MET A 33 2.62 -1.71 -2.45
CA MET A 33 2.34 -1.82 -3.89
C MET A 33 0.88 -2.21 -4.14
N ALA A 34 0.43 -3.30 -3.54
CA ALA A 34 -0.87 -3.90 -3.82
C ALA A 34 -2.05 -3.07 -3.31
N GLY A 35 -1.86 -2.14 -2.38
CA GLY A 35 -2.90 -1.22 -1.92
C GLY A 35 -3.58 -0.44 -3.06
N SER A 36 -2.90 -0.27 -4.19
CA SER A 36 -3.48 0.30 -5.41
C SER A 36 -4.65 -0.54 -5.97
N ALA A 37 -4.64 -1.86 -5.74
CA ALA A 37 -5.70 -2.76 -6.19
C ALA A 37 -7.03 -2.53 -5.45
N LEU A 38 -7.04 -1.88 -4.28
CA LEU A 38 -8.26 -1.48 -3.59
C LEU A 38 -9.13 -0.50 -4.39
N LEU A 39 -8.54 0.19 -5.38
CA LEU A 39 -9.27 1.01 -6.34
C LEU A 39 -10.15 0.18 -7.29
N LEU A 40 -9.87 -1.12 -7.42
CA LEU A 40 -10.57 -2.07 -8.26
C LEU A 40 -11.55 -2.87 -7.41
N PRO A 41 -12.88 -2.72 -7.60
CA PRO A 41 -13.86 -3.49 -6.83
C PRO A 41 -13.64 -5.00 -6.88
N GLU A 42 -13.22 -5.52 -8.02
CA GLU A 42 -12.95 -6.93 -8.27
C GLU A 42 -11.74 -7.49 -7.51
N CYS A 43 -10.85 -6.64 -7.00
CA CYS A 43 -9.66 -7.05 -6.24
C CYS A 43 -9.85 -6.92 -4.71
N ARG A 44 -10.95 -6.33 -4.24
CA ARG A 44 -11.14 -6.00 -2.82
C ARG A 44 -11.13 -7.22 -1.90
N GLY A 45 -11.62 -8.37 -2.38
CA GLY A 45 -11.60 -9.61 -1.61
C GLY A 45 -10.21 -10.09 -1.20
N LEU A 46 -9.14 -9.65 -1.91
CA LEU A 46 -7.75 -9.92 -1.50
C LEU A 46 -7.35 -9.23 -0.18
N PHE A 47 -8.16 -8.27 0.26
CA PHE A 47 -7.90 -7.43 1.43
C PHE A 47 -8.93 -7.63 2.54
N ASP A 48 -9.70 -8.72 2.51
CA ASP A 48 -10.76 -8.97 3.49
C ASP A 48 -10.20 -8.94 4.92
N GLY A 49 -10.81 -8.10 5.77
CA GLY A 49 -10.37 -7.84 7.14
C GLY A 49 -9.35 -6.72 7.32
N ILE A 50 -8.91 -6.03 6.23
CA ILE A 50 -7.94 -4.92 6.32
C ILE A 50 -8.47 -3.75 7.16
N ASP A 51 -9.78 -3.58 7.21
CA ASP A 51 -10.44 -2.58 8.04
C ASP A 51 -10.25 -2.81 9.54
N GLY A 52 -9.85 -4.01 9.95
CA GLY A 52 -9.43 -4.32 11.31
C GLY A 52 -8.00 -3.92 11.65
N ALA A 53 -7.13 -3.60 10.68
CA ALA A 53 -5.75 -3.20 10.95
C ALA A 53 -5.68 -1.83 11.66
N ASP A 54 -4.69 -1.65 12.54
CA ASP A 54 -4.45 -0.40 13.26
C ASP A 54 -3.75 0.64 12.41
N SER A 55 -2.96 0.19 11.42
CA SER A 55 -2.32 1.08 10.46
C SER A 55 -2.08 0.37 9.13
N ILE A 56 -2.04 1.17 8.05
CA ILE A 56 -1.85 0.70 6.68
C ILE A 56 -0.83 1.61 5.99
N SER A 57 0.14 1.03 5.29
CA SER A 57 0.99 1.76 4.36
C SER A 57 0.60 1.48 2.91
N TRP A 58 0.55 2.54 2.10
CA TRP A 58 0.32 2.48 0.66
C TRP A 58 1.23 3.46 -0.07
N ASN A 59 1.86 3.01 -1.15
CA ASN A 59 2.81 3.82 -1.92
C ASN A 59 2.27 4.14 -3.33
N PRO A 60 1.59 5.28 -3.52
CA PRO A 60 1.14 5.71 -4.85
C PRO A 60 2.26 5.81 -5.88
N HIS A 61 3.51 6.07 -5.46
CA HIS A 61 4.67 6.10 -6.34
C HIS A 61 5.06 4.73 -6.91
N LYS A 62 4.42 3.64 -6.46
CA LYS A 62 4.60 2.31 -7.05
C LYS A 62 3.64 2.11 -8.21
N TRP A 63 2.55 1.39 -8.02
CA TRP A 63 1.72 0.92 -9.12
C TRP A 63 0.88 2.02 -9.79
N ILE A 64 0.31 2.99 -9.05
CA ILE A 64 -0.40 4.09 -9.73
C ILE A 64 0.53 5.14 -10.35
N GLY A 65 1.85 5.00 -10.19
CA GLY A 65 2.83 5.77 -10.93
C GLY A 65 2.94 7.25 -10.55
N THR A 66 2.52 7.62 -9.34
CA THR A 66 2.81 8.97 -8.82
C THR A 66 4.33 9.17 -8.76
N ILE A 67 4.80 10.36 -9.10
CA ILE A 67 6.24 10.67 -9.09
C ILE A 67 6.84 10.38 -7.70
N LEU A 68 7.99 9.70 -7.68
CA LEU A 68 8.75 9.35 -6.48
C LEU A 68 9.16 10.64 -5.74
N ASP A 69 9.03 10.78 -4.45
CA ASP A 69 8.52 9.79 -3.51
C ASP A 69 7.14 10.21 -3.00
N THR A 70 6.19 9.28 -2.92
CA THR A 70 4.87 9.51 -2.32
C THR A 70 4.39 8.24 -1.66
N SER A 71 4.33 8.24 -0.34
CA SER A 71 3.82 7.16 0.49
C SER A 71 2.76 7.70 1.41
N LEU A 72 1.67 6.97 1.58
CA LEU A 72 0.60 7.28 2.51
C LEU A 72 0.67 6.29 3.67
N PHE A 73 0.42 6.83 4.84
CA PHE A 73 0.28 6.07 6.07
C PHE A 73 -1.07 6.39 6.70
N TYR A 74 -1.90 5.39 6.81
CA TYR A 74 -3.18 5.49 7.49
C TYR A 74 -3.04 4.90 8.88
N VAL A 75 -3.63 5.54 9.86
CA VAL A 75 -3.63 5.09 11.26
C VAL A 75 -5.02 5.23 11.84
N ARG A 76 -5.48 4.21 12.57
CA ARG A 76 -6.79 4.20 13.21
C ARG A 76 -6.85 5.23 14.34
N ASP A 77 -5.87 5.21 15.22
CA ASP A 77 -5.75 6.15 16.34
C ASP A 77 -4.56 7.10 16.15
N PRO A 78 -4.84 8.34 15.65
CA PRO A 78 -3.80 9.33 15.45
C PRO A 78 -3.17 9.83 16.76
N GLN A 79 -3.87 9.73 17.89
CA GLN A 79 -3.35 10.17 19.18
C GLN A 79 -2.26 9.21 19.67
N THR A 80 -2.44 7.91 19.48
CA THR A 80 -1.40 6.92 19.77
C THR A 80 -0.16 7.16 18.91
N LEU A 81 -0.33 7.45 17.63
CA LEU A 81 0.80 7.78 16.74
C LEU A 81 1.54 9.03 17.24
N ALA A 82 0.82 10.13 17.50
CA ALA A 82 1.42 11.37 17.98
C ALA A 82 2.15 11.16 19.32
N ARG A 83 1.56 10.41 20.26
CA ARG A 83 2.19 10.11 21.56
C ARG A 83 3.54 9.38 21.42
N VAL A 84 3.67 8.49 20.42
CA VAL A 84 4.90 7.72 20.19
C VAL A 84 5.94 8.51 19.41
N MET A 85 5.50 9.33 18.46
CA MET A 85 6.38 10.02 17.52
C MET A 85 6.79 11.44 17.95
N SER A 86 5.95 12.11 18.75
CA SER A 86 6.23 13.48 19.19
C SER A 86 7.40 13.53 20.17
N THR A 87 8.33 14.44 19.90
CA THR A 87 9.37 14.82 20.85
C THR A 87 9.03 16.11 21.61
N ASN A 88 8.06 16.86 21.10
CA ASN A 88 7.52 18.13 21.60
C ASN A 88 8.53 19.02 22.36
N PRO A 89 9.69 19.37 21.77
CA PRO A 89 10.70 20.18 22.46
C PRO A 89 10.16 21.60 22.71
N ALA A 90 10.62 22.23 23.78
CA ALA A 90 10.10 23.51 24.25
C ALA A 90 10.08 24.62 23.18
N TYR A 91 11.07 24.64 22.28
CA TYR A 91 11.15 25.67 21.23
C TYR A 91 10.13 25.49 20.09
N LEU A 92 9.44 24.35 20.02
CA LEU A 92 8.39 24.07 19.03
C LEU A 92 6.98 24.21 19.61
N GLN A 93 6.86 24.37 20.91
CA GLN A 93 5.54 24.53 21.56
C GLN A 93 4.92 25.86 21.14
N SER A 94 3.64 25.84 20.84
CA SER A 94 2.85 27.00 20.45
C SER A 94 1.55 27.08 21.24
N ALA A 95 0.91 28.26 21.23
CA ALA A 95 -0.38 28.46 21.87
C ALA A 95 -1.50 27.61 21.24
N GLU A 96 -1.30 27.13 20.02
CA GLU A 96 -2.25 26.30 19.26
C GLU A 96 -2.08 24.80 19.53
N ASP A 97 -1.07 24.39 20.32
CA ASP A 97 -0.84 22.99 20.66
C ASP A 97 -2.08 22.43 21.39
N GLY A 98 -2.57 21.30 20.89
CA GLY A 98 -3.82 20.69 21.37
C GLY A 98 -5.11 21.26 20.75
N GLN A 99 -5.06 22.40 20.04
CA GLN A 99 -6.20 22.97 19.33
C GLN A 99 -6.24 22.58 17.85
N VAL A 100 -5.08 22.31 17.25
CA VAL A 100 -4.93 21.90 15.86
C VAL A 100 -4.07 20.65 15.74
N THR A 101 -4.25 19.90 14.65
CA THR A 101 -3.41 18.73 14.36
C THR A 101 -2.01 19.19 13.94
N GLN A 102 -1.01 18.88 14.75
CA GLN A 102 0.39 19.17 14.47
C GLN A 102 1.01 17.98 13.71
N TYR A 103 1.05 18.05 12.40
CA TYR A 103 1.61 16.97 11.56
C TYR A 103 3.12 16.71 11.75
N ARG A 104 3.85 17.64 12.39
CA ARG A 104 5.24 17.42 12.84
C ARG A 104 5.34 16.25 13.82
N ASP A 105 4.25 15.99 14.58
CA ASP A 105 4.19 14.94 15.59
C ASP A 105 3.79 13.57 15.03
N TRP A 106 3.57 13.47 13.71
CA TRP A 106 3.14 12.24 13.03
C TRP A 106 4.28 11.45 12.40
N GLY A 107 5.52 11.75 12.73
CA GLY A 107 6.68 11.04 12.20
C GLY A 107 8.01 11.67 12.60
N ILE A 108 9.09 11.00 12.23
CA ILE A 108 10.45 11.39 12.62
C ILE A 108 10.88 12.76 12.03
N PRO A 109 10.68 13.05 10.73
CA PRO A 109 11.11 14.32 10.15
C PRO A 109 10.23 15.48 10.61
N LEU A 110 10.82 16.52 11.16
CA LEU A 110 10.13 17.75 11.55
C LEU A 110 9.54 18.47 10.33
N GLY A 111 10.34 18.68 9.30
CA GLY A 111 9.91 19.29 8.03
C GLY A 111 9.73 18.26 6.94
N ARG A 112 8.68 18.45 6.11
CA ARG A 112 8.38 17.54 4.99
C ARG A 112 8.11 18.30 3.70
N ARG A 113 8.46 17.68 2.58
CA ARG A 113 7.97 18.14 1.27
C ARG A 113 6.45 17.98 1.21
N PHE A 114 5.77 18.84 0.47
CA PHE A 114 4.33 18.73 0.21
C PHE A 114 4.05 17.61 -0.84
N ARG A 115 4.28 16.36 -0.44
CA ARG A 115 4.16 15.19 -1.33
C ARG A 115 2.74 14.93 -1.78
N ALA A 116 1.74 15.29 -0.96
CA ALA A 116 0.33 15.13 -1.29
C ALA A 116 -0.07 15.88 -2.57
N LEU A 117 0.61 17.00 -2.89
CA LEU A 117 0.31 17.81 -4.06
C LEU A 117 0.45 17.03 -5.37
N LYS A 118 1.48 16.19 -5.52
CA LYS A 118 1.66 15.39 -6.73
C LYS A 118 0.57 14.34 -6.90
N LEU A 119 0.17 13.69 -5.83
CA LEU A 119 -0.96 12.76 -5.86
C LEU A 119 -2.26 13.48 -6.19
N TRP A 120 -2.48 14.64 -5.59
CA TRP A 120 -3.66 15.47 -5.90
C TRP A 120 -3.71 15.87 -7.36
N PHE A 121 -2.61 16.35 -7.95
CA PHE A 121 -2.54 16.68 -9.37
C PHE A 121 -2.86 15.47 -10.25
N GLN A 122 -2.29 14.31 -9.93
CA GLN A 122 -2.57 13.09 -10.69
C GLN A 122 -4.06 12.71 -10.62
N LEU A 123 -4.65 12.73 -9.43
CA LEU A 123 -6.07 12.43 -9.26
C LEU A 123 -6.98 13.47 -9.94
N ALA A 124 -6.59 14.74 -9.93
CA ALA A 124 -7.36 15.81 -10.54
C ALA A 124 -7.27 15.80 -12.08
N LEU A 125 -6.12 15.41 -12.65
CA LEU A 125 -5.89 15.40 -14.09
C LEU A 125 -6.37 14.09 -14.74
N ASP A 126 -5.98 12.96 -14.18
CA ASP A 126 -6.30 11.64 -14.75
C ASP A 126 -7.73 11.21 -14.39
N GLY A 127 -8.16 11.53 -13.17
CA GLY A 127 -9.39 11.00 -12.57
C GLY A 127 -9.28 9.54 -12.13
N PRO A 128 -10.17 9.09 -11.24
CA PRO A 128 -10.12 7.74 -10.69
C PRO A 128 -10.38 6.64 -11.74
N ASP A 129 -11.19 6.94 -12.75
CA ASP A 129 -11.56 5.93 -13.76
C ASP A 129 -10.40 5.63 -14.71
N ALA A 130 -9.67 6.63 -15.17
CA ALA A 130 -8.48 6.42 -16.00
C ALA A 130 -7.39 5.66 -15.23
N ILE A 131 -7.24 5.92 -13.91
CA ILE A 131 -6.33 5.16 -13.06
C ILE A 131 -6.78 3.71 -12.98
N ARG A 132 -8.07 3.41 -12.73
CA ARG A 132 -8.62 2.05 -12.70
C ARG A 132 -8.40 1.31 -14.00
N GLU A 133 -8.65 1.96 -15.15
CA GLU A 133 -8.42 1.35 -16.47
C GLU A 133 -6.95 1.00 -16.70
N ARG A 134 -6.02 1.86 -16.27
CA ARG A 134 -4.58 1.56 -16.34
C ARG A 134 -4.23 0.34 -15.51
N LEU A 135 -4.71 0.27 -14.27
CA LEU A 135 -4.48 -0.88 -13.41
C LEU A 135 -5.05 -2.18 -14.02
N ARG A 136 -6.27 -2.14 -14.60
CA ARG A 136 -6.87 -3.29 -15.28
C ARG A 136 -6.05 -3.73 -16.49
N ARG A 137 -5.53 -2.78 -17.25
CA ARG A 137 -4.64 -3.09 -18.38
C ARG A 137 -3.36 -3.79 -17.92
N ASP A 138 -2.79 -3.37 -16.79
CA ASP A 138 -1.61 -4.02 -16.23
C ASP A 138 -1.93 -5.45 -15.78
N LEU A 139 -3.10 -5.68 -15.16
CA LEU A 139 -3.57 -7.02 -14.82
C LEU A 139 -3.78 -7.90 -16.07
N ALA A 140 -4.38 -7.33 -17.13
CA ALA A 140 -4.58 -8.05 -18.39
C ALA A 140 -3.24 -8.40 -19.06
N ASN A 141 -2.27 -7.50 -19.07
CA ASN A 141 -0.94 -7.73 -19.60
C ASN A 141 -0.20 -8.84 -18.83
N ALA A 142 -0.32 -8.84 -17.49
CA ALA A 142 0.28 -9.87 -16.65
C ALA A 142 -0.33 -11.25 -16.94
N ARG A 143 -1.64 -11.32 -17.10
CA ARG A 143 -2.35 -12.57 -17.47
C ARG A 143 -1.91 -13.07 -18.83
N TRP A 144 -1.90 -12.18 -19.82
CA TRP A 144 -1.41 -12.54 -21.16
C TRP A 144 0.02 -13.09 -21.12
N LEU A 145 0.93 -12.45 -20.36
CA LEU A 145 2.30 -12.94 -20.21
C LEU A 145 2.34 -14.31 -19.53
N ALA A 146 1.54 -14.51 -18.48
CA ALA A 146 1.46 -15.80 -17.80
C ALA A 146 1.01 -16.91 -18.76
N ASP A 147 -0.02 -16.66 -19.58
CA ASP A 147 -0.51 -17.60 -20.59
C ASP A 147 0.58 -17.94 -21.63
N GLN A 148 1.41 -16.94 -22.04
CA GLN A 148 2.53 -17.18 -22.95
C GLN A 148 3.63 -18.04 -22.29
N VAL A 149 3.91 -17.81 -21.02
CA VAL A 149 4.88 -18.61 -20.25
C VAL A 149 4.44 -20.06 -20.16
N GLU A 150 3.16 -20.30 -19.82
CA GLU A 150 2.61 -21.66 -19.73
C GLU A 150 2.56 -22.39 -21.08
N ALA A 151 2.40 -21.65 -22.18
CA ALA A 151 2.38 -22.20 -23.54
C ALA A 151 3.78 -22.44 -24.14
N THR A 152 4.84 -21.92 -23.50
CA THR A 152 6.21 -21.99 -24.06
C THR A 152 7.03 -23.06 -23.33
N PRO A 153 7.62 -24.05 -24.07
CA PRO A 153 8.50 -25.05 -23.49
C PRO A 153 9.65 -24.42 -22.67
N ASP A 154 10.07 -25.12 -21.64
CA ASP A 154 11.17 -24.73 -20.74
C ASP A 154 10.94 -23.47 -19.89
N TRP A 155 9.74 -22.88 -19.98
CA TRP A 155 9.32 -21.77 -19.13
C TRP A 155 8.25 -22.23 -18.13
N THR A 156 8.32 -21.72 -16.90
CA THR A 156 7.33 -22.03 -15.86
C THR A 156 7.03 -20.81 -15.00
N LEU A 157 5.80 -20.69 -14.53
CA LEU A 157 5.46 -19.76 -13.45
C LEU A 157 5.98 -20.32 -12.13
N VAL A 158 6.67 -19.49 -11.33
CA VAL A 158 7.24 -19.88 -10.02
C VAL A 158 6.26 -19.65 -8.88
N SER A 159 5.24 -18.86 -9.12
CA SER A 159 4.16 -18.56 -8.15
C SER A 159 2.85 -18.30 -8.89
N PRO A 160 1.71 -18.50 -8.21
CA PRO A 160 0.42 -18.10 -8.77
C PRO A 160 0.40 -16.61 -9.15
N LEU A 161 -0.24 -16.27 -10.26
CA LEU A 161 -0.48 -14.88 -10.64
C LEU A 161 -1.64 -14.32 -9.82
N THR A 162 -1.34 -13.40 -8.91
CA THR A 162 -2.36 -12.75 -8.06
C THR A 162 -2.77 -11.38 -8.58
N LEU A 163 -1.79 -10.54 -8.90
CA LEU A 163 -1.99 -9.20 -9.49
C LEU A 163 -1.14 -9.05 -10.74
N GLN A 164 -0.38 -7.96 -10.89
CA GLN A 164 0.40 -7.68 -12.10
C GLN A 164 1.83 -8.23 -12.10
N THR A 165 2.28 -8.88 -11.03
CA THR A 165 3.65 -9.41 -10.93
C THR A 165 3.70 -10.84 -11.44
N VAL A 166 4.42 -11.08 -12.51
CA VAL A 166 4.64 -12.42 -13.08
C VAL A 166 6.02 -12.91 -12.70
N CYS A 167 6.08 -13.98 -11.92
CA CYS A 167 7.32 -14.63 -11.53
C CYS A 167 7.53 -15.88 -12.40
N LEU A 168 8.58 -15.89 -13.17
CA LEU A 168 8.84 -16.93 -14.16
C LEU A 168 10.27 -17.46 -14.07
N ARG A 169 10.47 -18.69 -14.50
CA ARG A 169 11.77 -19.34 -14.61
C ARG A 169 11.93 -19.95 -15.98
N HIS A 170 13.11 -19.75 -16.57
CA HIS A 170 13.56 -20.47 -17.75
C HIS A 170 14.53 -21.54 -17.32
N ALA A 171 14.28 -22.78 -17.73
CA ALA A 171 15.11 -23.94 -17.41
C ALA A 171 15.31 -24.77 -18.70
N PRO A 172 16.18 -24.31 -19.62
CA PRO A 172 16.48 -25.04 -20.83
C PRO A 172 17.12 -26.40 -20.50
N PRO A 173 16.98 -27.40 -21.39
CA PRO A 173 17.52 -28.75 -21.20
C PRO A 173 19.05 -28.77 -21.10
#